data_03bf18e7c8f418e802e01a5f0554cffc
#
_entry.id   03bf18e7c8f418e802e01a5f0554cffc
#
_cell.length_a   1.000
_cell.length_b   1.000
_cell.length_c   1.000
_cell.angle_alpha   90.00
_cell.angle_beta   90.00
_cell.angle_gamma   90.00
#
_symmetry.space_group_name_H-M   'P 1'
#
loop_
_entity.id
_entity.type
_entity.pdbx_description
1 polymer ?
#
loop_
_entity_poly.entity_id
_entity_poly.type
_entity_poly.pdbx_seq_one_letter_code
_entity_poly.pdbx_strand_id
1 'polypeptide(L)'
;MKKCISMFAVTSLVSGVAFADMYYDPTGDIATGNANLDITQVEITDNGVDLFITVSLAALDGDWGKYMMFIDAWEGGSGDNDNPWARNVSGLGGSDIFLGSWLDGGGGVVDQYHNSGGWWDAPEGNAGLSIDWANNSFTWTMSGIVTSMAEWEISGIDFEIATTGGGQGDPAIDLLGGEGTQPGWGQGSQSTDWSYYEFSTVPAPGVLALFAVAGITRRRRH
;
A
#
# COMPACT_ATOMS: atom_id res chain seq x y z
N MET A 1 -24.84 55.29 -15.92
CA MET A 1 -23.65 54.69 -15.28
C MET A 1 -23.98 53.25 -14.90
N LYS A 2 -23.43 52.25 -15.64
CA LYS A 2 -23.63 50.83 -15.34
C LYS A 2 -22.49 50.41 -14.42
N LYS A 3 -22.82 50.00 -13.17
CA LYS A 3 -21.83 49.43 -12.22
C LYS A 3 -21.62 47.98 -12.58
N CYS A 4 -20.43 47.62 -13.07
CA CYS A 4 -19.96 46.26 -13.15
C CYS A 4 -19.59 45.77 -11.74
N ILE A 5 -20.27 44.75 -11.23
CA ILE A 5 -19.92 44.07 -10.01
C ILE A 5 -19.07 42.90 -10.43
N SER A 6 -17.76 42.98 -10.17
CA SER A 6 -16.84 41.87 -10.35
C SER A 6 -17.07 40.85 -9.20
N MET A 7 -17.50 39.67 -9.57
CA MET A 7 -17.73 38.55 -8.65
C MET A 7 -16.42 37.78 -8.53
N PHE A 8 -15.72 37.96 -7.42
CA PHE A 8 -14.56 37.09 -7.07
C PHE A 8 -15.10 35.78 -6.57
N ALA A 9 -14.87 34.70 -7.30
CA ALA A 9 -15.03 33.34 -6.79
C ALA A 9 -13.82 33.01 -5.94
N VAL A 10 -13.99 32.90 -4.64
CA VAL A 10 -13.00 32.34 -3.72
C VAL A 10 -13.16 30.81 -3.78
N THR A 11 -12.27 30.16 -4.48
CA THR A 11 -12.14 28.71 -4.46
C THR A 11 -11.36 28.35 -3.19
N SER A 12 -12.05 27.91 -2.15
CA SER A 12 -11.38 27.30 -0.99
C SER A 12 -10.90 25.92 -1.41
N LEU A 13 -9.60 25.76 -1.54
CA LEU A 13 -8.95 24.44 -1.57
C LEU A 13 -9.09 23.84 -0.17
N VAL A 14 -9.96 22.87 -0.03
CA VAL A 14 -9.95 21.97 1.12
C VAL A 14 -8.84 20.96 0.84
N SER A 15 -7.66 21.19 1.41
CA SER A 15 -6.64 20.16 1.49
C SER A 15 -7.18 19.07 2.39
N GLY A 16 -7.44 17.88 1.86
CA GLY A 16 -7.68 16.69 2.68
C GLY A 16 -6.47 16.50 3.59
N VAL A 17 -6.72 16.27 4.86
CA VAL A 17 -5.67 15.84 5.79
C VAL A 17 -5.43 14.38 5.46
N ALA A 18 -4.28 14.03 4.90
CA ALA A 18 -3.85 12.66 4.80
C ALA A 18 -3.66 12.13 6.23
N PHE A 19 -4.37 11.09 6.58
CA PHE A 19 -4.11 10.34 7.81
C PHE A 19 -3.08 9.27 7.47
N ALA A 20 -2.07 9.12 8.34
CA ALA A 20 -1.11 8.04 8.26
C ALA A 20 -1.56 6.94 9.21
N ASP A 21 -1.75 5.74 8.71
CA ASP A 21 -1.93 4.56 9.54
C ASP A 21 -0.58 3.88 9.75
N MET A 22 -0.33 3.51 11.02
CA MET A 22 0.94 2.97 11.47
C MET A 22 0.75 1.54 11.97
N TYR A 23 1.51 0.62 11.42
CA TYR A 23 1.51 -0.79 11.79
C TYR A 23 2.90 -1.13 12.33
N TYR A 24 2.97 -1.83 13.46
CA TYR A 24 4.22 -2.10 14.15
C TYR A 24 4.49 -3.58 14.18
N ASP A 25 5.74 -3.94 13.97
CA ASP A 25 6.26 -5.28 14.08
C ASP A 25 7.38 -5.36 15.14
N PRO A 26 7.49 -6.47 15.89
CA PRO A 26 8.55 -6.62 16.88
C PRO A 26 9.93 -6.72 16.24
N THR A 27 10.85 -5.86 16.63
CA THR A 27 12.23 -5.89 16.12
C THR A 27 13.01 -7.09 16.69
N GLY A 28 13.71 -7.82 15.83
CA GLY A 28 14.60 -8.91 16.21
C GLY A 28 13.90 -10.27 16.39
N ASP A 29 12.72 -10.44 15.85
CA ASP A 29 11.94 -11.67 15.86
C ASP A 29 12.15 -12.54 14.61
N ILE A 30 13.16 -12.24 13.82
CA ILE A 30 13.61 -13.02 12.67
C ILE A 30 14.71 -14.02 13.06
N ALA A 31 14.59 -15.28 12.60
CA ALA A 31 15.57 -16.33 12.91
C ALA A 31 16.94 -16.13 12.24
N THR A 32 17.00 -15.34 11.17
CA THR A 32 18.20 -15.19 10.34
C THR A 32 19.16 -14.12 10.85
N GLY A 33 18.68 -13.16 11.64
CA GLY A 33 19.46 -12.02 12.14
C GLY A 33 19.85 -11.00 11.06
N ASN A 34 19.22 -11.03 9.89
CA ASN A 34 19.48 -10.08 8.80
C ASN A 34 18.65 -8.81 8.99
N ALA A 35 19.19 -7.82 9.66
CA ALA A 35 18.47 -6.59 10.04
C ALA A 35 17.84 -5.82 8.85
N ASN A 36 18.33 -6.03 7.62
CA ASN A 36 17.73 -5.49 6.41
C ASN A 36 16.48 -6.26 5.93
N LEU A 37 16.09 -7.32 6.63
CA LEU A 37 14.86 -8.07 6.42
C LEU A 37 13.93 -8.03 7.64
N ASP A 38 14.29 -7.34 8.70
CA ASP A 38 13.57 -7.22 9.97
C ASP A 38 12.69 -5.96 9.91
N ILE A 39 11.40 -6.14 9.71
CA ILE A 39 10.40 -5.06 9.67
C ILE A 39 10.24 -4.52 11.08
N THR A 40 10.16 -3.21 11.22
CA THR A 40 9.90 -2.56 12.51
C THR A 40 8.60 -1.80 12.51
N GLN A 41 8.24 -1.29 11.32
CA GLN A 41 7.06 -0.46 11.14
C GLN A 41 6.69 -0.34 9.68
N VAL A 42 5.41 -0.25 9.43
CA VAL A 42 4.84 0.15 8.14
C VAL A 42 3.97 1.37 8.33
N GLU A 43 4.16 2.38 7.49
CA GLU A 43 3.29 3.56 7.41
C GLU A 43 2.57 3.54 6.07
N ILE A 44 1.25 3.63 6.08
CA ILE A 44 0.44 3.76 4.87
C ILE A 44 -0.28 5.10 4.87
N THR A 45 -0.17 5.80 3.77
CA THR A 45 -0.89 7.06 3.51
C THR A 45 -1.42 7.08 2.09
N ASP A 46 -2.45 7.88 1.84
CA ASP A 46 -2.90 8.19 0.49
C ASP A 46 -3.24 9.68 0.35
N ASN A 47 -3.32 10.14 -0.89
CA ASN A 47 -3.74 11.51 -1.23
C ASN A 47 -5.09 11.54 -1.95
N GLY A 48 -5.84 10.42 -1.90
CA GLY A 48 -7.09 10.22 -2.62
C GLY A 48 -6.90 9.82 -4.09
N VAL A 49 -5.66 9.69 -4.56
CA VAL A 49 -5.29 9.25 -5.92
C VAL A 49 -4.25 8.15 -5.85
N ASP A 50 -3.12 8.43 -5.20
CA ASP A 50 -1.97 7.56 -5.06
C ASP A 50 -1.90 6.99 -3.65
N LEU A 51 -1.40 5.76 -3.51
CA LEU A 51 -1.10 5.10 -2.25
C LEU A 51 0.42 5.10 -2.02
N PHE A 52 0.83 5.44 -0.80
CA PHE A 52 2.22 5.45 -0.36
C PHE A 52 2.38 4.47 0.79
N ILE A 53 3.31 3.53 0.66
CA ILE A 53 3.61 2.52 1.66
C ILE A 53 5.09 2.65 2.04
N THR A 54 5.37 3.09 3.25
CA THR A 54 6.73 3.21 3.78
C THR A 54 7.01 2.07 4.73
N VAL A 55 8.00 1.26 4.41
CA VAL A 55 8.47 0.14 5.22
C VAL A 55 9.77 0.54 5.90
N SER A 56 9.81 0.47 7.22
CA SER A 56 10.99 0.70 8.04
C SER A 56 11.54 -0.62 8.54
N LEU A 57 12.86 -0.76 8.50
CA LEU A 57 13.60 -1.96 8.84
C LEU A 57 14.52 -1.70 10.04
N ALA A 58 14.92 -2.73 10.75
CA ALA A 58 15.85 -2.60 11.87
C ALA A 58 17.20 -2.00 11.45
N ALA A 59 17.67 -2.33 10.25
CA ALA A 59 18.76 -1.63 9.58
C ALA A 59 18.63 -1.82 8.06
N LEU A 60 19.10 -0.86 7.28
CA LEU A 60 19.21 -0.98 5.83
C LEU A 60 20.69 -0.95 5.45
N ASP A 61 21.43 -1.98 5.88
CA ASP A 61 22.88 -2.13 5.73
C ASP A 61 23.28 -2.96 4.48
N GLY A 62 22.29 -3.45 3.75
CA GLY A 62 22.45 -4.20 2.51
C GLY A 62 21.29 -3.97 1.54
N ASP A 63 21.58 -4.05 0.25
CA ASP A 63 20.63 -3.80 -0.84
C ASP A 63 20.02 -5.08 -1.45
N TRP A 64 20.48 -6.25 -1.00
CA TRP A 64 20.10 -7.55 -1.57
C TRP A 64 18.70 -8.04 -1.16
N GLY A 65 18.10 -7.43 -0.13
CA GLY A 65 16.75 -7.76 0.35
C GLY A 65 15.70 -7.63 -0.74
N LYS A 66 14.68 -8.48 -0.65
CA LYS A 66 13.49 -8.42 -1.48
C LYS A 66 12.28 -8.22 -0.58
N TYR A 67 11.36 -7.40 -1.04
CA TYR A 67 10.24 -6.93 -0.25
C TYR A 67 8.95 -7.16 -1.03
N MET A 68 7.93 -7.63 -0.35
CA MET A 68 6.66 -8.03 -0.95
C MET A 68 5.51 -7.40 -0.17
N MET A 69 4.46 -7.01 -0.88
CA MET A 69 3.17 -6.68 -0.31
C MET A 69 2.10 -7.48 -1.07
N PHE A 70 1.22 -8.07 -0.33
CA PHE A 70 0.05 -8.78 -0.82
C PHE A 70 -1.18 -7.98 -0.43
N ILE A 71 -2.10 -7.80 -1.35
CA ILE A 71 -3.30 -6.99 -1.16
C ILE A 71 -4.51 -7.82 -1.55
N ASP A 72 -5.49 -7.89 -0.65
CA ASP A 72 -6.84 -8.39 -0.88
C ASP A 72 -7.78 -7.18 -0.91
N ALA A 73 -8.44 -6.98 -2.05
CA ALA A 73 -9.27 -5.82 -2.31
C ALA A 73 -10.69 -6.18 -2.75
N TRP A 74 -10.91 -7.37 -3.33
CA TRP A 74 -12.21 -7.83 -3.81
C TRP A 74 -12.40 -9.34 -3.63
N GLU A 75 -13.62 -9.80 -3.76
CA GLU A 75 -13.95 -11.22 -3.59
C GLU A 75 -13.23 -12.12 -4.59
N GLY A 76 -12.52 -13.13 -4.08
CA GLY A 76 -11.81 -14.12 -4.90
C GLY A 76 -10.32 -14.19 -4.55
N GLY A 77 -9.44 -13.89 -5.51
CA GLY A 77 -7.99 -13.84 -5.33
C GLY A 77 -7.28 -15.17 -5.47
N SER A 78 -5.98 -15.14 -5.16
CA SER A 78 -5.06 -16.27 -5.31
C SER A 78 -5.26 -17.37 -4.27
N GLY A 79 -4.67 -18.54 -4.54
CA GLY A 79 -4.58 -19.62 -3.54
C GLY A 79 -3.60 -19.29 -2.42
N ASP A 80 -3.69 -20.03 -1.33
CA ASP A 80 -2.96 -19.80 -0.06
C ASP A 80 -1.45 -19.62 -0.20
N ASN A 81 -0.81 -20.38 -1.12
CA ASN A 81 0.64 -20.34 -1.37
C ASN A 81 0.98 -19.79 -2.77
N ASP A 82 0.00 -19.22 -3.47
CA ASP A 82 0.17 -18.78 -4.85
C ASP A 82 0.63 -17.32 -4.87
N ASN A 83 1.88 -17.09 -5.25
CA ASN A 83 2.45 -15.76 -5.39
C ASN A 83 3.41 -15.67 -6.58
N PRO A 84 3.56 -14.48 -7.21
CA PRO A 84 4.35 -14.29 -8.44
C PRO A 84 5.81 -14.73 -8.32
N TRP A 85 6.38 -14.63 -7.13
CA TRP A 85 7.79 -14.97 -6.91
C TRP A 85 8.02 -16.40 -6.43
N ALA A 86 6.95 -17.20 -6.34
CA ALA A 86 7.00 -18.59 -5.86
C ALA A 86 7.75 -18.74 -4.53
N ARG A 87 7.48 -17.81 -3.61
CA ARG A 87 8.01 -17.84 -2.24
C ARG A 87 7.27 -18.90 -1.43
N ASN A 88 8.01 -19.58 -0.54
CA ASN A 88 7.42 -20.57 0.35
C ASN A 88 6.75 -19.89 1.56
N VAL A 89 5.62 -19.24 1.31
CA VAL A 89 4.81 -18.49 2.29
C VAL A 89 3.37 -18.95 2.18
N SER A 90 2.75 -19.30 3.30
CA SER A 90 1.32 -19.62 3.40
C SER A 90 0.54 -18.51 4.13
N GLY A 91 -0.78 -18.62 4.12
CA GLY A 91 -1.66 -17.60 4.70
C GLY A 91 -1.90 -16.39 3.81
N LEU A 92 -1.59 -16.49 2.52
CA LEU A 92 -1.72 -15.42 1.54
C LEU A 92 -2.94 -15.57 0.62
N GLY A 93 -3.82 -16.52 0.92
CA GLY A 93 -5.01 -16.79 0.10
C GLY A 93 -5.96 -15.59 0.05
N GLY A 94 -6.51 -15.30 -1.12
CA GLY A 94 -7.34 -14.14 -1.37
C GLY A 94 -6.60 -12.97 -2.00
N SER A 95 -5.27 -13.01 -2.12
CA SER A 95 -4.52 -11.90 -2.72
C SER A 95 -4.94 -11.62 -4.16
N ASP A 96 -5.21 -10.36 -4.42
CA ASP A 96 -5.59 -9.84 -5.74
C ASP A 96 -4.47 -9.07 -6.41
N ILE A 97 -3.67 -8.37 -5.62
CA ILE A 97 -2.55 -7.58 -6.09
C ILE A 97 -1.30 -7.97 -5.31
N PHE A 98 -0.21 -8.14 -6.04
CA PHE A 98 1.12 -8.34 -5.52
C PHE A 98 2.00 -7.14 -5.90
N LEU A 99 2.70 -6.60 -4.91
CA LEU A 99 3.75 -5.61 -5.11
C LEU A 99 5.07 -6.22 -4.64
N GLY A 100 6.04 -6.26 -5.52
CA GLY A 100 7.37 -6.78 -5.21
C GLY A 100 8.47 -5.81 -5.59
N SER A 101 9.52 -5.69 -4.78
CA SER A 101 10.67 -4.84 -5.10
C SER A 101 11.99 -5.39 -4.58
N TRP A 102 13.06 -4.83 -5.12
CA TRP A 102 14.45 -5.07 -4.72
C TRP A 102 15.20 -3.74 -4.72
N LEU A 103 16.18 -3.59 -3.82
CA LEU A 103 16.91 -2.35 -3.65
C LEU A 103 18.20 -2.32 -4.50
N ASP A 104 18.77 -3.47 -4.81
CA ASP A 104 20.03 -3.66 -5.53
C ASP A 104 19.99 -3.36 -7.05
N GLY A 105 19.08 -2.64 -7.50
CA GLY A 105 18.90 -2.22 -8.90
C GLY A 105 17.66 -1.34 -9.04
N GLY A 106 16.98 -1.20 -7.96
CA GLY A 106 15.72 -0.46 -7.86
C GLY A 106 14.61 -1.13 -8.67
N GLY A 107 13.43 -1.08 -8.20
CA GLY A 107 12.29 -1.55 -8.97
C GLY A 107 11.15 -1.97 -8.08
N GLY A 108 9.97 -1.81 -8.62
CA GLY A 108 8.74 -2.32 -8.07
C GLY A 108 7.93 -2.90 -9.20
N VAL A 109 7.57 -4.16 -9.09
CA VAL A 109 6.64 -4.83 -10.01
C VAL A 109 5.28 -4.89 -9.33
N VAL A 110 4.22 -4.77 -10.11
CA VAL A 110 2.86 -4.95 -9.65
C VAL A 110 2.21 -6.00 -10.53
N ASP A 111 1.77 -7.07 -9.92
CA ASP A 111 1.04 -8.15 -10.57
C ASP A 111 -0.39 -8.21 -10.03
N GLN A 112 -1.35 -8.52 -10.88
CA GLN A 112 -2.74 -8.70 -10.53
C GLN A 112 -3.15 -10.15 -10.77
N TYR A 113 -3.91 -10.73 -9.83
CA TYR A 113 -4.48 -12.06 -9.97
C TYR A 113 -5.73 -12.02 -10.84
N HIS A 114 -5.83 -12.93 -11.78
CA HIS A 114 -7.00 -13.04 -12.64
C HIS A 114 -7.79 -14.32 -12.34
N ASN A 115 -9.11 -14.22 -12.34
CA ASN A 115 -10.03 -15.34 -12.10
C ASN A 115 -9.89 -16.49 -13.11
N SER A 116 -9.17 -16.30 -14.22
CA SER A 116 -8.76 -17.37 -15.12
C SER A 116 -7.64 -18.26 -14.59
N GLY A 117 -7.10 -17.89 -13.42
CA GLY A 117 -6.00 -18.52 -12.71
C GLY A 117 -4.64 -17.98 -13.12
N GLY A 118 -3.93 -17.38 -12.16
CA GLY A 118 -2.57 -16.91 -12.32
C GLY A 118 -2.38 -15.39 -12.21
N TRP A 119 -1.12 -15.04 -12.06
CA TRP A 119 -0.66 -13.68 -11.90
C TRP A 119 -0.21 -13.08 -13.23
N TRP A 120 -0.54 -11.82 -13.46
CA TRP A 120 -0.21 -11.09 -14.69
C TRP A 120 0.23 -9.67 -14.32
N ASP A 121 1.11 -9.08 -15.16
CA ASP A 121 1.50 -7.68 -14.97
C ASP A 121 0.25 -6.79 -14.87
N ALA A 122 0.19 -5.97 -13.83
CA ALA A 122 -0.95 -5.07 -13.63
C ALA A 122 -1.00 -3.99 -14.73
N PRO A 123 -2.20 -3.61 -15.19
CA PRO A 123 -2.36 -2.60 -16.23
C PRO A 123 -1.80 -1.23 -15.85
N GLU A 124 -1.80 -0.91 -14.58
CA GLU A 124 -1.29 0.35 -14.00
C GLU A 124 0.24 0.45 -14.04
N GLY A 125 0.92 -0.66 -14.34
CA GLY A 125 2.36 -0.71 -14.43
C GLY A 125 3.07 -0.89 -13.08
N ASN A 126 4.35 -0.54 -13.06
CA ASN A 126 5.21 -0.74 -11.89
C ASN A 126 5.01 0.35 -10.85
N ALA A 127 5.13 -0.03 -9.57
CA ALA A 127 5.19 0.92 -8.48
C ALA A 127 6.49 1.73 -8.51
N GLY A 128 6.41 2.99 -8.11
CA GLY A 128 7.59 3.79 -7.82
C GLY A 128 8.29 3.27 -6.55
N LEU A 129 9.61 3.39 -6.50
CA LEU A 129 10.42 3.05 -5.34
C LEU A 129 11.33 4.22 -4.97
N SER A 130 11.27 4.63 -3.70
CA SER A 130 12.19 5.60 -3.11
C SER A 130 12.85 4.98 -1.88
N ILE A 131 14.17 5.12 -1.73
CA ILE A 131 14.94 4.49 -0.65
C ILE A 131 15.56 5.58 0.21
N ASP A 132 15.33 5.51 1.51
CA ASP A 132 15.97 6.37 2.52
C ASP A 132 16.94 5.56 3.39
N TRP A 133 18.17 5.45 2.91
CA TRP A 133 19.25 4.74 3.60
C TRP A 133 19.56 5.29 4.98
N ALA A 134 19.33 6.59 5.20
CA ALA A 134 19.63 7.25 6.47
C ALA A 134 18.62 6.88 7.57
N ASN A 135 17.38 6.61 7.18
CA ASN A 135 16.32 6.26 8.10
C ASN A 135 15.93 4.76 8.02
N ASN A 136 16.73 3.93 7.33
CA ASN A 136 16.50 2.49 7.18
C ASN A 136 15.10 2.17 6.63
N SER A 137 14.64 2.93 5.65
CA SER A 137 13.30 2.76 5.09
C SER A 137 13.28 2.87 3.58
N PHE A 138 12.21 2.37 2.99
CA PHE A 138 11.89 2.61 1.59
C PHE A 138 10.38 2.86 1.46
N THR A 139 9.99 3.55 0.40
CA THR A 139 8.59 3.86 0.11
C THR A 139 8.21 3.38 -1.27
N TRP A 140 7.16 2.60 -1.35
CA TRP A 140 6.45 2.33 -2.60
C TRP A 140 5.43 3.42 -2.88
N THR A 141 5.27 3.75 -4.15
CA THR A 141 4.19 4.62 -4.64
C THR A 141 3.40 3.88 -5.70
N MET A 142 2.13 3.59 -5.40
CA MET A 142 1.19 3.03 -6.35
C MET A 142 0.33 4.16 -6.92
N SER A 143 0.71 4.65 -8.10
CA SER A 143 0.05 5.80 -8.71
C SER A 143 -1.35 5.45 -9.22
N GLY A 144 -2.35 6.29 -8.90
CA GLY A 144 -3.72 6.16 -9.38
C GLY A 144 -4.54 5.04 -8.73
N ILE A 145 -3.94 4.22 -7.86
CA ILE A 145 -4.60 3.02 -7.33
C ILE A 145 -5.84 3.35 -6.50
N VAL A 146 -5.80 4.39 -5.67
CA VAL A 146 -6.93 4.79 -4.83
C VAL A 146 -8.12 5.23 -5.69
N THR A 147 -7.87 5.96 -6.78
CA THR A 147 -8.91 6.35 -7.72
C THR A 147 -9.50 5.12 -8.43
N SER A 148 -8.65 4.18 -8.86
CA SER A 148 -9.09 2.94 -9.51
C SER A 148 -9.93 2.10 -8.56
N MET A 149 -9.53 1.95 -7.30
CA MET A 149 -10.30 1.24 -6.27
C MET A 149 -11.66 1.89 -6.01
N ALA A 150 -11.71 3.22 -5.97
CA ALA A 150 -12.96 3.96 -5.79
C ALA A 150 -13.95 3.77 -6.95
N GLU A 151 -13.48 3.56 -8.19
CA GLU A 151 -14.32 3.24 -9.35
C GLU A 151 -15.02 1.86 -9.19
N TRP A 152 -14.44 0.96 -8.39
CA TRP A 152 -14.98 -0.35 -8.06
C TRP A 152 -15.71 -0.38 -6.70
N GLU A 153 -15.96 0.80 -6.11
CA GLU A 153 -16.61 0.96 -4.80
C GLU A 153 -15.82 0.31 -3.64
N ILE A 154 -14.50 0.16 -3.80
CA ILE A 154 -13.59 -0.35 -2.78
C ILE A 154 -13.11 0.82 -1.93
N SER A 155 -13.34 0.76 -0.61
CA SER A 155 -13.02 1.82 0.35
C SER A 155 -11.76 1.56 1.16
N GLY A 156 -11.15 0.40 1.03
CA GLY A 156 -9.96 0.00 1.76
C GLY A 156 -9.43 -1.34 1.26
N ILE A 157 -8.33 -1.78 1.83
CA ILE A 157 -7.63 -3.01 1.47
C ILE A 157 -7.21 -3.77 2.72
N ASP A 158 -7.29 -5.08 2.67
CA ASP A 158 -6.52 -5.95 3.56
C ASP A 158 -5.14 -6.18 2.94
N PHE A 159 -4.11 -6.24 3.76
CA PHE A 159 -2.76 -6.40 3.24
C PHE A 159 -1.82 -7.14 4.19
N GLU A 160 -0.80 -7.76 3.61
CA GLU A 160 0.35 -8.36 4.31
C GLU A 160 1.64 -7.84 3.68
N ILE A 161 2.66 -7.57 4.50
CA ILE A 161 3.99 -7.19 4.04
C ILE A 161 5.01 -8.20 4.52
N ALA A 162 5.86 -8.63 3.60
CA ALA A 162 6.86 -9.64 3.87
C ALA A 162 8.23 -9.25 3.31
N THR A 163 9.28 -9.73 3.96
CA THR A 163 10.65 -9.64 3.47
C THR A 163 11.17 -11.03 3.09
N THR A 164 12.07 -11.09 2.10
CA THR A 164 12.61 -12.38 1.62
C THR A 164 13.99 -12.21 0.99
N GLY A 165 14.63 -13.31 0.67
CA GLY A 165 15.86 -13.34 -0.12
C GLY A 165 15.64 -13.32 -1.63
N GLY A 166 16.71 -13.54 -2.39
CA GLY A 166 16.70 -13.56 -3.85
C GLY A 166 16.39 -14.91 -4.49
N GLY A 167 16.37 -16.00 -3.73
CA GLY A 167 16.19 -17.36 -4.25
C GLY A 167 14.73 -17.74 -4.45
N GLN A 168 14.44 -18.41 -5.57
CA GLN A 168 13.13 -19.02 -5.75
C GLN A 168 12.88 -20.06 -4.65
N GLY A 169 11.72 -20.03 -4.02
CA GLY A 169 11.37 -20.90 -2.89
C GLY A 169 11.94 -20.46 -1.54
N ASP A 170 12.64 -19.31 -1.46
CA ASP A 170 12.94 -18.70 -0.17
C ASP A 170 11.63 -18.40 0.57
N PRO A 171 11.57 -18.55 1.90
CA PRO A 171 10.41 -18.16 2.68
C PRO A 171 10.32 -16.64 2.83
N ALA A 172 9.27 -16.14 3.44
CA ALA A 172 9.35 -14.86 4.11
C ALA A 172 10.29 -14.99 5.31
N ILE A 173 11.17 -14.04 5.46
CA ILE A 173 12.09 -13.97 6.61
C ILE A 173 11.41 -13.22 7.75
N ASP A 174 10.58 -12.25 7.36
CA ASP A 174 9.72 -11.51 8.23
C ASP A 174 8.35 -11.28 7.57
N LEU A 175 7.32 -11.13 8.41
CA LEU A 175 5.93 -10.94 8.03
C LEU A 175 5.28 -9.99 9.04
N LEU A 176 4.71 -8.89 8.57
CA LEU A 176 4.00 -7.92 9.44
C LEU A 176 2.87 -8.58 10.25
N GLY A 177 2.14 -9.53 9.66
CA GLY A 177 1.09 -10.33 10.30
C GLY A 177 1.54 -11.74 10.68
N GLY A 178 2.84 -11.98 10.84
CA GLY A 178 3.39 -13.24 11.29
C GLY A 178 3.32 -13.41 12.81
N GLU A 179 3.06 -14.63 13.30
CA GLU A 179 3.19 -14.92 14.74
C GLU A 179 4.61 -15.34 15.10
N GLY A 180 5.20 -14.62 16.06
CA GLY A 180 6.50 -14.96 16.65
C GLY A 180 7.63 -14.98 15.62
N THR A 181 8.74 -15.64 15.95
CA THR A 181 9.90 -15.71 15.07
C THR A 181 9.66 -16.62 13.88
N GLN A 182 9.76 -16.08 12.67
CA GLN A 182 9.65 -16.86 11.44
C GLN A 182 10.81 -17.87 11.29
N PRO A 183 10.59 -19.06 10.68
CA PRO A 183 11.55 -20.16 10.70
C PRO A 183 12.89 -19.89 10.00
N GLY A 184 12.94 -18.94 9.08
CA GLY A 184 14.15 -18.58 8.33
C GLY A 184 14.43 -19.45 7.10
N TRP A 185 15.66 -19.37 6.61
CA TRP A 185 16.07 -19.98 5.34
C TRP A 185 15.75 -21.46 5.22
N GLY A 186 15.24 -21.86 4.03
CA GLY A 186 14.99 -23.25 3.68
C GLY A 186 13.76 -23.87 4.34
N GLN A 187 12.93 -23.08 5.01
CA GLN A 187 11.68 -23.52 5.62
C GLN A 187 10.50 -22.71 5.09
N GLY A 188 9.26 -23.11 5.39
CA GLY A 188 8.08 -22.31 5.04
C GLY A 188 7.79 -21.31 6.13
N SER A 189 7.27 -20.15 5.76
CA SER A 189 6.72 -19.14 6.65
C SER A 189 5.21 -19.06 6.50
N GLN A 190 4.55 -18.41 7.47
CA GLN A 190 3.09 -18.31 7.49
C GLN A 190 2.66 -16.94 8.01
N SER A 191 1.84 -16.23 7.22
CA SER A 191 1.05 -15.12 7.70
C SER A 191 -0.17 -15.67 8.46
N THR A 192 -0.48 -15.08 9.59
CA THR A 192 -1.61 -15.50 10.47
C THR A 192 -2.64 -14.42 10.64
N ASP A 193 -2.30 -13.18 10.29
CA ASP A 193 -3.19 -12.02 10.39
C ASP A 193 -2.89 -11.03 9.27
N TRP A 194 -3.93 -10.37 8.75
CA TRP A 194 -3.80 -9.33 7.74
C TRP A 194 -4.15 -7.99 8.36
N SER A 195 -3.39 -6.97 8.01
CA SER A 195 -3.68 -5.59 8.38
C SER A 195 -4.68 -4.97 7.42
N TYR A 196 -5.46 -4.00 7.90
CA TYR A 196 -6.44 -3.28 7.08
C TYR A 196 -6.08 -1.80 6.98
N TYR A 197 -6.22 -1.23 5.80
CA TYR A 197 -6.08 0.20 5.52
C TYR A 197 -7.35 0.72 4.85
N GLU A 198 -7.97 1.78 5.43
CA GLU A 198 -9.11 2.48 4.86
C GLU A 198 -8.63 3.70 4.05
N PHE A 199 -9.03 3.79 2.79
CA PHE A 199 -8.66 4.93 1.95
C PHE A 199 -9.27 6.23 2.46
N SER A 200 -8.48 7.31 2.39
CA SER A 200 -8.98 8.64 2.73
C SER A 200 -10.11 9.04 1.78
N THR A 201 -11.27 9.38 2.35
CA THR A 201 -12.40 9.84 1.54
C THR A 201 -12.13 11.25 1.02
N VAL A 202 -11.82 11.39 -0.27
CA VAL A 202 -11.86 12.69 -0.93
C VAL A 202 -13.33 13.08 -1.11
N PRO A 203 -13.82 14.18 -0.49
CA PRO A 203 -15.20 14.61 -0.70
C PRO A 203 -15.44 14.81 -2.19
N ALA A 204 -16.41 14.10 -2.77
CA ALA A 204 -16.73 14.21 -4.17
C ALA A 204 -16.94 15.70 -4.55
N PRO A 205 -16.38 16.19 -5.67
CA PRO A 205 -16.46 17.59 -6.06
C PRO A 205 -17.88 18.17 -6.07
N GLY A 206 -18.90 17.32 -6.24
CA GLY A 206 -20.30 17.68 -6.19
C GLY A 206 -20.82 18.10 -4.80
N VAL A 207 -20.27 17.59 -3.73
CA VAL A 207 -20.67 17.94 -2.35
C VAL A 207 -20.21 19.37 -2.04
N LEU A 208 -19.02 19.77 -2.46
CA LEU A 208 -18.50 21.12 -2.32
C LEU A 208 -19.30 22.13 -3.16
N ALA A 209 -19.75 21.75 -4.35
CA ALA A 209 -20.62 22.57 -5.19
C ALA A 209 -21.99 22.79 -4.56
N LEU A 210 -22.57 21.80 -3.88
CA LEU A 210 -23.85 21.89 -3.17
C LEU A 210 -23.78 22.86 -1.98
N PHE A 211 -22.70 22.87 -1.21
CA PHE A 211 -22.52 23.83 -0.12
C PHE A 211 -22.32 25.26 -0.63
N ALA A 212 -21.61 25.44 -1.76
CA ALA A 212 -21.46 26.76 -2.37
C ALA A 212 -22.80 27.32 -2.86
N VAL A 213 -23.65 26.51 -3.48
CA VAL A 213 -25.00 26.92 -3.93
C VAL A 213 -25.94 27.20 -2.76
N ALA A 214 -25.92 26.37 -1.70
CA ALA A 214 -26.74 26.58 -0.51
C ALA A 214 -26.36 27.86 0.27
N GLY A 215 -25.08 28.24 0.26
CA GLY A 215 -24.59 29.49 0.85
C GLY A 215 -25.09 30.74 0.11
N ILE A 216 -25.26 30.66 -1.21
CA ILE A 216 -25.73 31.79 -2.05
C ILE A 216 -27.24 32.02 -1.89
N THR A 217 -28.05 30.97 -1.70
CA THR A 217 -29.52 31.12 -1.61
C THR A 217 -29.98 31.68 -0.25
N ARG A 218 -29.17 31.59 0.80
CA ARG A 218 -29.51 32.13 2.13
C ARG A 218 -29.39 33.66 2.25
N ARG A 219 -28.79 34.35 1.27
CA ARG A 219 -28.52 35.81 1.31
C ARG A 219 -29.59 36.68 0.62
N ARG A 220 -30.73 36.13 0.19
CA ARG A 220 -31.78 36.86 -0.52
C ARG A 220 -33.08 37.06 0.25
N ARG A 221 -33.06 37.07 1.58
CA ARG A 221 -34.24 37.48 2.39
C ARG A 221 -33.80 38.49 3.43
N HIS A 222 -33.58 39.71 2.98
CA HIS A 222 -33.80 40.95 3.78
C HIS A 222 -33.99 42.11 2.81
#